data_ba3389d9ab4f250796443779bfcf6fb9
#
_entry.id   ba3389d9ab4f250796443779bfcf6fb9
#
_cell.length_a   1.000
_cell.length_b   1.000
_cell.length_c   1.000
_cell.angle_alpha   90.00
_cell.angle_beta   90.00
_cell.angle_gamma   90.00
#
_symmetry.space_group_name_H-M   'P 1'
#
loop_
_entity.id
_entity.type
_entity.pdbx_description
1 polymer ?
#
loop_
_entity_poly.entity_id
_entity_poly.type
_entity_poly.pdbx_seq_one_letter_code
_entity_poly.pdbx_strand_id
1 'polypeptide(L)'
;MKERRLFLLVLVFLVLLGGAARAAEVEEPRVNLFLFETGIKDALNEITLQTGINIIPDSTVSGVVTADLVDVPLEEALRLILIGGGFTFRKIDDFYLVGLPDPRSSTFAELADTELVFLKHVTADRVMSMLPSFLLSYVKGDRSSSVLTITAPPRELEKILKFIEELDQPQKQVEIQVIITEVSTKALKELGTNLFQLATTGQNGKAETWAGGLNLRDNLHFLETNALGNLLLNLKALEETNEAKVHADPRVLVSDGQAAHLFVGDRQILLLADSGDKATRVERVEVGMSLKVTPQVFGEQIILTIAPXMSHLVSESRSNLVVKQSSVSTTVQLQNGQTAVLAGMTLEEAGEQSRKVPVLGSIPIIRWLFRSDTTLAAEKELLIFVTPVLK
;
A
#
# COMPACT_ATOMS: atom_id res chain seq x y z
N MET A 1 -7.65 -5.54 75.35
CA MET A 1 -6.69 -4.42 75.19
C MET A 1 -5.24 -4.91 74.91
N LYS A 2 -4.80 -6.01 75.49
CA LYS A 2 -3.42 -6.55 75.31
C LYS A 2 -3.17 -7.05 73.86
N GLU A 3 -4.11 -7.68 73.22
CA GLU A 3 -3.96 -8.23 71.87
C GLU A 3 -3.85 -7.15 70.77
N ARG A 4 -4.55 -6.02 70.94
CA ARG A 4 -4.46 -4.91 69.97
C ARG A 4 -3.09 -4.20 70.02
N ARG A 5 -2.44 -4.17 71.22
CA ARG A 5 -1.09 -3.59 71.37
C ARG A 5 -0.02 -4.49 70.77
N LEU A 6 -0.19 -5.81 70.85
CA LEU A 6 0.74 -6.78 70.25
C LEU A 6 0.67 -6.69 68.72
N PHE A 7 -0.55 -6.57 68.14
CA PHE A 7 -0.74 -6.44 66.69
C PHE A 7 -0.14 -5.15 66.15
N LEU A 8 -0.24 -4.06 66.90
CA LEU A 8 0.34 -2.77 66.52
C LEU A 8 1.86 -2.78 66.59
N LEU A 9 2.46 -3.47 67.54
CA LEU A 9 3.90 -3.67 67.65
C LEU A 9 4.48 -4.54 66.55
N VAL A 10 3.75 -5.59 66.11
CA VAL A 10 4.16 -6.46 65.01
C VAL A 10 4.05 -5.66 63.69
N LEU A 11 3.02 -4.84 63.52
CA LEU A 11 2.84 -4.02 62.31
C LEU A 11 3.94 -2.96 62.17
N VAL A 12 4.32 -2.32 63.29
CA VAL A 12 5.40 -1.32 63.33
C VAL A 12 6.76 -1.99 63.04
N PHE A 13 6.96 -3.20 63.54
CA PHE A 13 8.20 -3.95 63.32
C PHE A 13 8.30 -4.42 61.86
N LEU A 14 7.15 -4.79 61.20
CA LEU A 14 7.09 -5.13 59.79
C LEU A 14 7.36 -3.92 58.88
N VAL A 15 6.90 -2.75 59.24
CA VAL A 15 7.14 -1.49 58.49
C VAL A 15 8.62 -1.07 58.62
N LEU A 16 9.25 -1.31 59.80
CA LEU A 16 10.67 -1.03 59.99
C LEU A 16 11.60 -2.01 59.24
N LEU A 17 11.18 -3.26 59.02
CA LEU A 17 11.92 -4.22 58.21
C LEU A 17 11.74 -4.01 56.71
N GLY A 18 10.62 -3.44 56.27
CA GLY A 18 10.36 -3.13 54.85
C GLY A 18 11.14 -1.94 54.28
N GLY A 19 11.77 -1.14 55.17
CA GLY A 19 12.53 0.03 54.77
C GLY A 19 14.01 -0.18 54.42
N ALA A 20 14.50 -1.45 54.50
CA ALA A 20 15.93 -1.72 54.36
C ALA A 20 16.37 -2.42 53.09
N ALA A 21 15.44 -2.66 52.16
CA ALA A 21 15.79 -3.22 50.83
C ALA A 21 15.81 -2.10 49.78
N ARG A 22 16.53 -1.04 50.07
CA ARG A 22 16.97 -0.13 49.01
C ARG A 22 18.12 -0.87 48.33
N ALA A 23 17.83 -1.41 47.17
CA ALA A 23 18.89 -1.95 46.33
C ALA A 23 19.97 -0.88 46.19
N ALA A 24 21.16 -1.19 46.62
CA ALA A 24 22.31 -0.29 46.41
C ALA A 24 22.43 -0.13 44.89
N GLU A 25 21.99 0.98 44.37
CA GLU A 25 22.27 1.43 43.02
C GLU A 25 23.80 1.51 42.97
N VAL A 26 24.41 0.57 42.25
CA VAL A 26 25.88 0.58 42.07
C VAL A 26 26.17 1.86 41.30
N GLU A 27 26.64 2.85 41.98
CA GLU A 27 27.00 4.13 41.40
C GLU A 27 28.09 3.89 40.36
N GLU A 28 27.75 4.15 39.06
CA GLU A 28 28.69 3.99 37.95
C GLU A 28 29.91 4.91 38.21
N PRO A 29 31.14 4.37 38.10
CA PRO A 29 32.32 5.21 38.31
C PRO A 29 32.35 6.40 37.37
N ARG A 30 32.77 7.54 37.87
CA ARG A 30 32.86 8.78 37.10
C ARG A 30 34.34 9.12 36.88
N VAL A 31 34.62 9.70 35.71
CA VAL A 31 36.01 10.01 35.31
C VAL A 31 36.18 11.49 35.01
N ASN A 32 37.42 11.96 35.22
CA ASN A 32 37.84 13.29 34.86
C ASN A 32 39.06 13.17 33.94
N LEU A 33 38.92 13.59 32.68
CA LEU A 33 39.95 13.40 31.66
C LEU A 33 40.17 14.69 30.86
N PHE A 34 41.43 15.10 30.78
CA PHE A 34 41.83 16.17 29.89
C PHE A 34 42.76 15.60 28.86
N LEU A 35 42.24 15.38 27.65
CA LEU A 35 42.94 14.73 26.54
C LEU A 35 43.20 15.74 25.44
N PHE A 36 44.44 15.88 25.02
CA PHE A 36 44.82 16.71 23.88
C PHE A 36 45.71 15.94 22.98
N GLU A 37 45.24 15.57 21.79
CA GLU A 37 45.92 14.71 20.83
C GLU A 37 46.51 13.46 21.51
N THR A 38 45.77 12.92 22.48
CA THR A 38 46.19 11.75 23.26
C THR A 38 45.84 10.46 22.49
N GLY A 39 46.73 9.50 22.51
CA GLY A 39 46.48 8.17 21.91
C GLY A 39 45.26 7.52 22.60
N ILE A 40 44.33 6.92 21.81
CA ILE A 40 43.14 6.31 22.36
C ILE A 40 43.47 5.25 23.41
N LYS A 41 44.54 4.44 23.17
CA LYS A 41 44.97 3.41 24.13
C LYS A 41 45.47 4.04 25.44
N ASP A 42 46.15 5.17 25.36
CA ASP A 42 46.63 5.90 26.56
C ASP A 42 45.45 6.50 27.32
N ALA A 43 44.44 7.04 26.63
CA ALA A 43 43.22 7.54 27.24
C ALA A 43 42.45 6.43 27.98
N LEU A 44 42.33 5.24 27.35
CA LEU A 44 41.68 4.08 27.97
C LEU A 44 42.46 3.59 29.20
N ASN A 45 43.79 3.64 29.18
CA ASN A 45 44.62 3.30 30.31
C ASN A 45 44.43 4.29 31.47
N GLU A 46 44.34 5.60 31.18
CA GLU A 46 44.04 6.64 32.16
C GLU A 46 42.71 6.39 32.88
N ILE A 47 41.65 5.97 32.10
CA ILE A 47 40.35 5.61 32.70
C ILE A 47 40.51 4.38 33.62
N THR A 48 41.28 3.37 33.19
CA THR A 48 41.57 2.19 34.01
C THR A 48 42.22 2.58 35.35
N LEU A 49 43.17 3.51 35.31
CA LEU A 49 43.84 3.97 36.53
C LEU A 49 42.93 4.73 37.46
N GLN A 50 41.98 5.49 36.93
CA GLN A 50 41.03 6.27 37.75
C GLN A 50 39.92 5.40 38.38
N THR A 51 39.41 4.41 37.59
CA THR A 51 38.24 3.65 38.00
C THR A 51 38.58 2.28 38.59
N GLY A 52 39.80 1.77 38.34
CA GLY A 52 40.18 0.41 38.69
C GLY A 52 39.58 -0.68 37.81
N ILE A 53 38.78 -0.31 36.79
CA ILE A 53 38.12 -1.25 35.88
C ILE A 53 39.02 -1.44 34.64
N ASN A 54 39.31 -2.69 34.33
CA ASN A 54 40.13 -3.01 33.15
C ASN A 54 39.40 -2.68 31.84
N ILE A 55 40.08 -1.95 30.97
CA ILE A 55 39.61 -1.70 29.61
C ILE A 55 40.64 -2.24 28.63
N ILE A 56 40.23 -3.21 27.85
CA ILE A 56 41.14 -3.96 26.95
C ILE A 56 40.83 -3.57 25.50
N PRO A 57 41.67 -2.69 24.91
CA PRO A 57 41.53 -2.41 23.47
C PRO A 57 42.14 -3.57 22.64
N ASP A 58 41.42 -3.96 21.58
CA ASP A 58 41.92 -4.96 20.66
C ASP A 58 42.99 -4.34 19.69
N SER A 59 43.49 -5.16 18.77
CA SER A 59 44.54 -4.73 17.81
C SER A 59 44.02 -3.66 16.82
N THR A 60 42.74 -3.54 16.60
CA THR A 60 42.15 -2.57 15.67
C THR A 60 42.15 -1.14 16.23
N VAL A 61 42.19 -0.99 17.54
CA VAL A 61 42.08 0.32 18.21
C VAL A 61 43.36 1.13 17.98
N SER A 62 43.21 2.30 17.35
CA SER A 62 44.30 3.21 17.04
C SER A 62 43.74 4.63 16.84
N GLY A 63 44.65 5.60 16.81
CA GLY A 63 44.29 6.99 16.60
C GLY A 63 44.46 7.84 17.85
N VAL A 64 44.08 9.11 17.74
CA VAL A 64 44.18 10.10 18.82
C VAL A 64 42.81 10.73 19.10
N VAL A 65 42.63 11.21 20.31
CA VAL A 65 41.41 11.87 20.75
C VAL A 65 41.73 13.17 21.47
N THR A 66 40.92 14.18 21.28
CA THR A 66 40.94 15.42 22.06
C THR A 66 39.55 15.57 22.71
N ALA A 67 39.54 15.60 24.02
CA ALA A 67 38.30 15.70 24.82
C ALA A 67 38.59 16.27 26.19
N ASP A 68 37.65 17.03 26.72
CA ASP A 68 37.66 17.52 28.10
C ASP A 68 36.41 16.99 28.80
N LEU A 69 36.59 16.02 29.67
CA LEU A 69 35.52 15.31 30.35
C LEU A 69 35.64 15.55 31.84
N VAL A 70 34.60 16.13 32.46
CA VAL A 70 34.57 16.44 33.88
C VAL A 70 33.37 15.77 34.52
N ASP A 71 33.63 14.87 35.46
CA ASP A 71 32.59 14.16 36.25
C ASP A 71 31.62 13.38 35.32
N VAL A 72 32.15 12.68 34.32
CA VAL A 72 31.36 11.94 33.32
C VAL A 72 31.28 10.47 33.71
N PRO A 73 30.09 9.83 33.61
CA PRO A 73 29.99 8.38 33.85
C PRO A 73 30.90 7.59 32.89
N LEU A 74 31.45 6.45 33.36
CA LEU A 74 32.44 5.66 32.65
C LEU A 74 31.99 5.27 31.23
N GLU A 75 30.79 4.74 31.08
CA GLU A 75 30.30 4.26 29.75
C GLU A 75 30.07 5.45 28.80
N GLU A 76 29.67 6.59 29.31
CA GLU A 76 29.53 7.79 28.50
C GLU A 76 30.90 8.34 28.09
N ALA A 77 31.88 8.31 28.98
CA ALA A 77 33.27 8.72 28.67
C ALA A 77 33.87 7.80 27.58
N LEU A 78 33.69 6.49 27.72
CA LEU A 78 34.13 5.53 26.70
C LEU A 78 33.47 5.82 25.35
N ARG A 79 32.18 6.09 25.33
CA ARG A 79 31.46 6.41 24.09
C ARG A 79 32.04 7.68 23.43
N LEU A 80 32.27 8.72 24.20
CA LEU A 80 32.75 9.99 23.69
C LEU A 80 34.18 9.87 23.11
N ILE A 81 35.05 9.10 23.78
CA ILE A 81 36.42 8.87 23.31
C ILE A 81 36.46 8.01 22.04
N LEU A 82 35.61 7.00 21.97
CA LEU A 82 35.66 5.98 20.93
C LEU A 82 34.90 6.34 19.64
N ILE A 83 33.94 7.26 19.74
CA ILE A 83 33.07 7.62 18.61
C ILE A 83 33.86 8.19 17.41
N GLY A 84 34.90 8.97 17.68
CA GLY A 84 35.72 9.58 16.63
C GLY A 84 36.50 8.56 15.78
N GLY A 85 36.85 7.42 16.37
CA GLY A 85 37.54 6.34 15.67
C GLY A 85 36.59 5.24 15.14
N GLY A 86 35.30 5.37 15.38
CA GLY A 86 34.32 4.36 14.98
C GLY A 86 34.38 3.07 15.79
N PHE A 87 34.97 3.12 16.96
CA PHE A 87 35.09 1.96 17.84
C PHE A 87 33.85 1.78 18.71
N THR A 88 33.61 0.56 19.15
CA THR A 88 32.58 0.21 20.11
C THR A 88 33.19 -0.50 21.32
N PHE A 89 32.43 -0.61 22.37
CA PHE A 89 32.86 -1.34 23.57
C PHE A 89 31.73 -2.24 24.05
N ARG A 90 32.14 -3.29 24.79
CA ARG A 90 31.22 -4.18 25.47
C ARG A 90 31.79 -4.53 26.87
N LYS A 91 30.92 -4.47 27.85
CA LYS A 91 31.23 -4.95 29.20
C LYS A 91 31.13 -6.47 29.22
N ILE A 92 32.21 -7.12 29.59
CA ILE A 92 32.31 -8.56 29.74
C ILE A 92 32.76 -8.83 31.19
N ASP A 93 31.85 -9.38 31.98
CA ASP A 93 32.10 -9.59 33.43
C ASP A 93 32.64 -8.31 34.11
N ASP A 94 33.93 -8.29 34.45
CA ASP A 94 34.58 -7.23 35.20
C ASP A 94 35.46 -6.30 34.35
N PHE A 95 35.44 -6.43 33.03
CA PHE A 95 36.26 -5.61 32.14
C PHE A 95 35.45 -5.13 30.92
N TYR A 96 35.99 -4.13 30.27
CA TYR A 96 35.44 -3.64 28.98
C TYR A 96 36.35 -4.04 27.85
N LEU A 97 35.81 -4.69 26.83
CA LEU A 97 36.50 -4.96 25.57
C LEU A 97 36.17 -3.83 24.58
N VAL A 98 37.19 -3.27 23.93
CA VAL A 98 37.04 -2.20 22.94
C VAL A 98 37.59 -2.68 21.61
N GLY A 99 36.83 -2.46 20.53
CA GLY A 99 37.26 -2.86 19.20
C GLY A 99 36.42 -2.24 18.10
N LEU A 100 36.79 -2.59 16.88
CA LEU A 100 36.04 -2.12 15.69
C LEU A 100 34.80 -3.01 15.49
N PRO A 101 33.60 -2.43 15.25
CA PRO A 101 32.38 -3.20 14.99
C PRO A 101 32.34 -3.74 13.55
N ASP A 102 33.34 -4.49 13.12
CA ASP A 102 33.46 -5.06 11.78
C ASP A 102 33.28 -6.59 11.87
N PRO A 103 32.28 -7.17 11.17
CA PRO A 103 32.07 -8.62 11.17
C PRO A 103 33.29 -9.45 10.76
N ARG A 104 34.29 -8.82 10.15
CA ARG A 104 35.54 -9.49 9.75
C ARG A 104 36.58 -9.48 10.86
N SER A 105 36.39 -8.72 11.92
CA SER A 105 37.34 -8.69 13.05
C SER A 105 37.23 -9.97 13.88
N SER A 106 38.36 -10.44 14.37
CA SER A 106 38.45 -11.63 15.24
C SER A 106 37.73 -11.45 16.59
N THR A 107 37.65 -10.21 17.06
CA THR A 107 37.01 -9.85 18.33
C THR A 107 35.53 -9.54 18.19
N PHE A 108 34.99 -9.51 16.95
CA PHE A 108 33.61 -9.12 16.68
C PHE A 108 32.60 -10.01 17.41
N ALA A 109 32.86 -11.33 17.48
CA ALA A 109 31.97 -12.27 18.16
C ALA A 109 31.77 -11.93 19.64
N GLU A 110 32.77 -11.33 20.29
CA GLU A 110 32.68 -10.90 21.68
C GLU A 110 32.00 -9.53 21.84
N LEU A 111 32.05 -8.70 20.80
CA LEU A 111 31.45 -7.37 20.79
C LEU A 111 30.00 -7.36 20.34
N ALA A 112 29.51 -8.44 19.70
CA ALA A 112 28.22 -8.50 19.04
C ALA A 112 27.30 -9.55 19.67
N ASP A 113 26.00 -9.32 19.56
CA ASP A 113 24.97 -10.30 19.86
C ASP A 113 24.34 -10.78 18.57
N THR A 114 23.82 -12.01 18.59
CA THR A 114 23.14 -12.60 17.44
C THR A 114 21.68 -12.84 17.81
N GLU A 115 20.77 -12.31 16.97
CA GLU A 115 19.33 -12.48 17.14
C GLU A 115 18.69 -12.99 15.85
N LEU A 116 17.70 -13.87 15.99
CA LEU A 116 16.86 -14.35 14.91
C LEU A 116 15.54 -13.60 14.93
N VAL A 117 15.22 -12.94 13.82
CA VAL A 117 13.98 -12.16 13.68
C VAL A 117 13.07 -12.87 12.68
N PHE A 118 11.85 -13.16 13.11
CA PHE A 118 10.80 -13.76 12.28
C PHE A 118 9.87 -12.67 11.77
N LEU A 119 9.93 -12.42 10.48
CA LEU A 119 9.10 -11.41 9.79
C LEU A 119 7.69 -11.97 9.58
N LYS A 120 6.68 -11.13 9.76
CA LYS A 120 5.26 -11.51 9.66
C LYS A 120 4.61 -11.05 8.36
N HIS A 121 5.05 -9.91 7.83
CA HIS A 121 4.35 -9.23 6.73
C HIS A 121 5.24 -8.94 5.52
N VAL A 122 6.56 -8.87 5.71
CA VAL A 122 7.51 -8.55 4.65
C VAL A 122 8.53 -9.68 4.47
N THR A 123 9.16 -9.73 3.31
CA THR A 123 10.24 -10.70 3.05
C THR A 123 11.59 -10.16 3.51
N ALA A 124 12.53 -11.06 3.77
CA ALA A 124 13.92 -10.71 4.12
C ALA A 124 14.56 -9.81 3.04
N ASP A 125 14.31 -10.11 1.77
CA ASP A 125 14.84 -9.32 0.65
C ASP A 125 14.37 -7.86 0.72
N ARG A 126 13.09 -7.64 1.05
CA ARG A 126 12.54 -6.28 1.18
C ARG A 126 13.20 -5.51 2.33
N VAL A 127 13.37 -6.16 3.49
CA VAL A 127 14.05 -5.53 4.63
C VAL A 127 15.49 -5.18 4.26
N MET A 128 16.23 -6.14 3.69
CA MET A 128 17.63 -5.93 3.30
C MET A 128 17.80 -4.82 2.25
N SER A 129 16.86 -4.71 1.31
CA SER A 129 16.91 -3.66 0.28
C SER A 129 16.65 -2.26 0.82
N MET A 130 15.98 -2.14 1.96
CA MET A 130 15.64 -0.85 2.58
C MET A 130 16.60 -0.46 3.71
N LEU A 131 17.41 -1.40 4.21
CA LEU A 131 18.39 -1.11 5.26
C LEU A 131 19.50 -0.20 4.72
N PRO A 132 19.94 0.79 5.52
CA PRO A 132 21.15 1.56 5.19
C PRO A 132 22.36 0.65 5.00
N SER A 133 23.20 0.98 4.03
CA SER A 133 24.35 0.14 3.64
C SER A 133 25.30 -0.19 4.79
N PHE A 134 25.47 0.72 5.74
CA PHE A 134 26.33 0.52 6.91
C PHE A 134 25.76 -0.49 7.92
N LEU A 135 24.45 -0.75 7.91
CA LEU A 135 23.82 -1.75 8.76
C LEU A 135 23.68 -3.10 8.06
N LEU A 136 23.71 -3.10 6.72
CA LEU A 136 23.46 -4.32 5.93
C LEU A 136 24.51 -5.41 6.20
N SER A 137 25.74 -5.02 6.57
CA SER A 137 26.81 -5.98 6.90
C SER A 137 26.49 -6.86 8.12
N TYR A 138 25.58 -6.41 8.97
CA TYR A 138 25.17 -7.12 10.18
C TYR A 138 23.99 -8.07 9.97
N VAL A 139 23.31 -7.98 8.81
CA VAL A 139 22.04 -8.69 8.57
C VAL A 139 22.23 -9.72 7.46
N LYS A 140 21.79 -10.94 7.72
CA LYS A 140 21.78 -12.04 6.74
C LYS A 140 20.39 -12.65 6.67
N GLY A 141 19.95 -12.94 5.45
CA GLY A 141 18.69 -13.62 5.22
C GLY A 141 18.62 -14.20 3.83
N ASP A 142 17.80 -15.22 3.65
CA ASP A 142 17.51 -15.74 2.32
C ASP A 142 16.37 -14.92 1.70
N ARG A 143 16.47 -14.62 0.43
CA ARG A 143 15.56 -13.70 -0.30
C ARG A 143 14.08 -14.06 -0.20
N SER A 144 13.78 -15.35 -0.23
CA SER A 144 12.39 -15.85 -0.13
C SER A 144 11.96 -16.17 1.30
N SER A 145 12.88 -16.03 2.26
CA SER A 145 12.63 -16.39 3.66
C SER A 145 11.91 -15.26 4.41
N SER A 146 11.20 -15.64 5.46
CA SER A 146 10.65 -14.72 6.47
C SER A 146 11.54 -14.63 7.71
N VAL A 147 12.82 -15.10 7.62
CA VAL A 147 13.73 -15.11 8.76
C VAL A 147 15.00 -14.32 8.43
N LEU A 148 15.38 -13.46 9.37
CA LEU A 148 16.63 -12.71 9.33
C LEU A 148 17.50 -13.11 10.51
N THR A 149 18.79 -13.26 10.27
CA THR A 149 19.82 -13.38 11.31
C THR A 149 20.56 -12.07 11.40
N ILE A 150 20.58 -11.47 12.58
CA ILE A 150 21.24 -10.19 12.83
C ILE A 150 22.35 -10.42 13.82
N THR A 151 23.60 -10.10 13.44
CA THR A 151 24.74 -10.15 14.35
C THR A 151 25.38 -8.75 14.37
N ALA A 152 25.20 -8.06 15.49
CA ALA A 152 25.62 -6.66 15.63
C ALA A 152 25.95 -6.31 17.07
N PRO A 153 26.79 -5.28 17.31
CA PRO A 153 26.92 -4.75 18.66
C PRO A 153 25.56 -4.27 19.18
N PRO A 154 25.33 -4.29 20.52
CA PRO A 154 24.01 -4.07 21.11
C PRO A 154 23.28 -2.80 20.61
N ARG A 155 23.99 -1.71 20.44
CA ARG A 155 23.44 -0.42 19.99
C ARG A 155 22.94 -0.49 18.53
N GLU A 156 23.71 -1.12 17.66
CA GLU A 156 23.37 -1.31 16.24
C GLU A 156 22.27 -2.35 16.10
N LEU A 157 22.30 -3.38 16.93
CA LEU A 157 21.27 -4.41 16.99
C LEU A 157 19.90 -3.77 17.32
N GLU A 158 19.85 -2.94 18.36
CA GLU A 158 18.63 -2.22 18.77
C GLU A 158 18.07 -1.36 17.63
N LYS A 159 18.94 -0.63 16.93
CA LYS A 159 18.54 0.20 15.78
C LYS A 159 17.96 -0.65 14.64
N ILE A 160 18.58 -1.78 14.35
CA ILE A 160 18.13 -2.69 13.29
C ILE A 160 16.77 -3.29 13.67
N LEU A 161 16.62 -3.75 14.92
CA LEU A 161 15.36 -4.33 15.41
C LEU A 161 14.23 -3.32 15.33
N LYS A 162 14.46 -2.10 15.76
CA LYS A 162 13.46 -1.03 15.69
C LYS A 162 13.09 -0.70 14.24
N PHE A 163 14.07 -0.64 13.36
CA PHE A 163 13.83 -0.40 11.92
C PHE A 163 12.97 -1.52 11.31
N ILE A 164 13.28 -2.77 11.65
CA ILE A 164 12.52 -3.93 11.20
C ILE A 164 11.07 -3.87 11.72
N GLU A 165 10.87 -3.54 12.98
CA GLU A 165 9.53 -3.40 13.59
C GLU A 165 8.68 -2.34 12.87
N GLU A 166 9.29 -1.24 12.46
CA GLU A 166 8.61 -0.19 11.68
C GLU A 166 8.28 -0.63 10.26
N LEU A 167 9.11 -1.48 9.65
CA LEU A 167 8.90 -1.99 8.29
C LEU A 167 7.94 -3.18 8.23
N ASP A 168 7.93 -4.05 9.26
CA ASP A 168 7.17 -5.30 9.26
C ASP A 168 5.70 -5.07 9.61
N GLN A 169 5.05 -4.16 8.85
CA GLN A 169 3.64 -3.83 9.01
C GLN A 169 2.80 -4.53 7.94
N PRO A 170 1.55 -4.87 8.23
CA PRO A 170 0.68 -5.48 7.23
C PRO A 170 0.46 -4.53 6.06
N GLN A 171 0.55 -5.08 4.85
CA GLN A 171 0.31 -4.31 3.64
C GLN A 171 -1.16 -3.92 3.55
N LYS A 172 -1.42 -2.67 3.25
CA LYS A 172 -2.76 -2.17 2.99
C LYS A 172 -3.36 -2.89 1.77
N GLN A 173 -4.64 -3.18 1.83
CA GLN A 173 -5.38 -3.76 0.72
C GLN A 173 -6.40 -2.75 0.21
N VAL A 174 -6.59 -2.75 -1.11
CA VAL A 174 -7.56 -1.87 -1.77
C VAL A 174 -8.57 -2.75 -2.49
N GLU A 175 -9.84 -2.60 -2.16
CA GLU A 175 -10.94 -3.13 -2.94
C GLU A 175 -11.24 -2.14 -4.05
N ILE A 176 -11.13 -2.59 -5.30
CA ILE A 176 -11.36 -1.75 -6.47
C ILE A 176 -12.64 -2.22 -7.13
N GLN A 177 -13.64 -1.35 -7.17
CA GLN A 177 -14.89 -1.59 -7.87
C GLN A 177 -14.92 -0.78 -9.15
N VAL A 178 -15.28 -1.45 -10.26
CA VAL A 178 -15.46 -0.81 -11.55
C VAL A 178 -16.91 -1.03 -11.99
N ILE A 179 -17.56 -0.01 -12.53
CA ILE A 179 -18.89 -0.12 -13.11
C ILE A 179 -18.81 0.30 -14.57
N ILE A 180 -19.20 -0.59 -15.47
CA ILE A 180 -19.28 -0.31 -16.91
C ILE A 180 -20.77 -0.27 -17.27
N THR A 181 -21.23 0.90 -17.73
CA THR A 181 -22.65 1.11 -18.00
C THR A 181 -22.85 1.92 -19.28
N GLU A 182 -23.91 1.62 -20.00
CA GLU A 182 -24.48 2.47 -21.06
C GLU A 182 -25.65 3.25 -20.45
N VAL A 183 -25.68 4.56 -20.69
CA VAL A 183 -26.74 5.46 -20.19
C VAL A 183 -27.24 6.29 -21.38
N SER A 184 -28.57 6.49 -21.49
CA SER A 184 -29.11 7.37 -22.51
C SER A 184 -28.64 8.82 -22.28
N THR A 185 -28.38 9.56 -23.34
CA THR A 185 -27.94 10.96 -23.26
C THR A 185 -28.96 11.81 -22.50
N LYS A 186 -30.23 11.49 -22.62
CA LYS A 186 -31.31 12.17 -21.87
C LYS A 186 -31.18 11.91 -20.36
N ALA A 187 -31.08 10.64 -19.96
CA ALA A 187 -30.92 10.25 -18.57
C ALA A 187 -29.62 10.79 -17.98
N LEU A 188 -28.56 10.86 -18.77
CA LEU A 188 -27.28 11.42 -18.32
C LEU A 188 -27.40 12.89 -17.96
N LYS A 189 -28.17 13.67 -18.71
CA LYS A 189 -28.43 15.08 -18.38
C LYS A 189 -29.23 15.21 -17.08
N GLU A 190 -30.21 14.33 -16.86
CA GLU A 190 -30.99 14.29 -15.62
C GLU A 190 -30.15 13.76 -14.43
N LEU A 191 -29.36 12.71 -14.65
CA LEU A 191 -28.45 12.14 -13.65
C LEU A 191 -27.35 13.15 -13.26
N GLY A 192 -26.81 13.86 -14.24
CA GLY A 192 -25.80 14.88 -14.02
C GLY A 192 -26.28 15.98 -13.09
N THR A 193 -27.48 16.50 -13.30
CA THR A 193 -28.04 17.52 -12.42
C THR A 193 -28.28 16.99 -11.01
N ASN A 194 -28.72 15.75 -10.87
CA ASN A 194 -28.98 15.13 -9.56
C ASN A 194 -27.68 14.76 -8.83
N LEU A 195 -26.69 14.26 -9.54
CA LEU A 195 -25.36 13.95 -8.95
C LEU A 195 -24.65 15.21 -8.43
N PHE A 196 -24.77 16.31 -9.15
CA PHE A 196 -24.22 17.59 -8.71
C PHE A 196 -24.93 18.13 -7.47
N GLN A 197 -26.24 17.96 -7.36
CA GLN A 197 -26.98 18.35 -6.16
C GLN A 197 -26.56 17.56 -4.94
N LEU A 198 -26.24 16.27 -5.09
CA LEU A 198 -25.77 15.41 -4.00
C LEU A 198 -24.34 15.73 -3.56
N ALA A 199 -23.49 16.14 -4.49
CA ALA A 199 -22.09 16.51 -4.18
C ALA A 199 -21.98 17.85 -3.43
N THR A 200 -22.97 18.73 -3.56
CA THR A 200 -22.96 20.07 -2.94
C THR A 200 -23.57 20.12 -1.53
N THR A 201 -24.13 19.02 -1.03
CA THR A 201 -24.76 18.99 0.31
C THR A 201 -23.79 18.62 1.44
N GLY A 202 -22.49 18.58 1.16
CA GLY A 202 -21.45 18.29 2.16
C GLY A 202 -20.91 19.52 2.85
N GLN A 203 -21.17 19.62 4.12
CA GLN A 203 -20.44 20.39 5.13
C GLN A 203 -20.68 21.87 5.36
N ASN A 204 -21.55 22.65 4.76
CA ASN A 204 -21.82 24.00 5.33
C ASN A 204 -23.12 24.66 4.87
N GLY A 205 -24.11 23.92 4.39
CA GLY A 205 -25.45 24.47 4.18
C GLY A 205 -25.60 25.61 3.17
N LYS A 206 -24.57 25.86 2.36
CA LYS A 206 -24.64 26.83 1.24
C LYS A 206 -24.55 26.06 -0.07
N ALA A 207 -25.69 25.91 -0.72
CA ALA A 207 -25.77 25.38 -2.07
C ALA A 207 -25.18 26.40 -3.04
N GLU A 208 -23.96 26.17 -3.48
CA GLU A 208 -23.45 26.85 -4.67
C GLU A 208 -24.04 26.14 -5.89
N THR A 209 -25.07 26.73 -6.45
CA THR A 209 -25.71 26.26 -7.68
C THR A 209 -24.78 26.49 -8.87
N TRP A 210 -24.04 25.49 -9.27
CA TRP A 210 -23.35 25.52 -10.55
C TRP A 210 -24.34 25.13 -11.65
N ALA A 211 -24.89 26.13 -12.31
CA ALA A 211 -25.68 25.97 -13.53
C ALA A 211 -24.74 25.87 -14.74
N GLY A 212 -24.00 24.74 -14.82
CA GLY A 212 -23.17 24.47 -15.99
C GLY A 212 -23.51 23.08 -16.50
N GLY A 213 -23.95 23.02 -17.75
CA GLY A 213 -24.18 21.72 -18.42
C GLY A 213 -22.91 20.87 -18.41
N LEU A 214 -23.08 19.57 -18.22
CA LEU A 214 -22.00 18.59 -18.27
C LEU A 214 -21.31 18.61 -19.64
N ASN A 215 -20.27 19.38 -19.75
CA ASN A 215 -19.31 19.20 -20.82
C ASN A 215 -18.31 18.12 -20.38
N LEU A 216 -18.65 16.87 -20.65
CA LEU A 216 -17.78 15.71 -20.39
C LEU A 216 -16.41 15.80 -21.08
N ARG A 217 -16.26 16.76 -22.00
CA ARG A 217 -14.99 16.97 -22.70
C ARG A 217 -13.91 17.69 -21.89
N ASP A 218 -14.27 18.47 -20.87
CA ASP A 218 -13.33 19.39 -20.25
C ASP A 218 -12.96 19.08 -18.79
N ASN A 219 -13.69 18.22 -18.07
CA ASN A 219 -13.42 17.95 -16.66
C ASN A 219 -13.77 16.53 -16.24
N LEU A 220 -12.78 15.76 -15.82
CA LEU A 220 -12.96 14.55 -15.04
C LEU A 220 -13.53 14.94 -13.66
N HIS A 221 -14.83 14.74 -13.47
CA HIS A 221 -15.47 15.06 -12.21
C HIS A 221 -15.31 13.92 -11.19
N PHE A 222 -14.84 14.26 -10.00
CA PHE A 222 -14.69 13.36 -8.87
C PHE A 222 -15.93 13.43 -7.98
N LEU A 223 -16.51 12.28 -7.68
CA LEU A 223 -17.64 12.16 -6.77
C LEU A 223 -17.13 11.85 -5.35
N GLU A 224 -17.67 12.52 -4.36
CA GLU A 224 -17.25 12.33 -2.96
C GLU A 224 -17.69 10.98 -2.36
N THR A 225 -17.13 10.63 -1.24
CA THR A 225 -17.04 9.30 -0.61
C THR A 225 -18.38 8.56 -0.42
N ASN A 226 -19.48 9.24 -0.31
CA ASN A 226 -20.82 8.62 -0.15
C ASN A 226 -21.59 8.49 -1.46
N ALA A 227 -20.99 8.88 -2.57
CA ALA A 227 -21.68 8.96 -3.86
C ALA A 227 -21.86 7.59 -4.54
N LEU A 228 -21.02 6.59 -4.22
CA LEU A 228 -21.08 5.29 -4.90
C LEU A 228 -22.40 4.57 -4.68
N GLY A 229 -22.89 4.55 -3.43
CA GLY A 229 -24.17 3.93 -3.10
C GLY A 229 -25.33 4.60 -3.83
N ASN A 230 -25.35 5.93 -3.84
CA ASN A 230 -26.35 6.72 -4.53
C ASN A 230 -26.25 6.56 -6.07
N LEU A 231 -25.02 6.51 -6.59
CA LEU A 231 -24.77 6.24 -8.02
C LEU A 231 -25.36 4.89 -8.42
N LEU A 232 -25.10 3.84 -7.64
CA LEU A 232 -25.61 2.49 -7.90
C LEU A 232 -27.13 2.44 -7.85
N LEU A 233 -27.75 3.13 -6.89
CA LEU A 233 -29.21 3.20 -6.77
C LEU A 233 -29.83 3.94 -7.96
N ASN A 234 -29.21 5.04 -8.37
CA ASN A 234 -29.68 5.82 -9.52
C ASN A 234 -29.52 5.02 -10.84
N LEU A 235 -28.41 4.31 -11.00
CA LEU A 235 -28.19 3.45 -12.18
C LEU A 235 -29.21 2.31 -12.23
N LYS A 236 -29.54 1.70 -11.09
CA LYS A 236 -30.58 0.65 -11.02
C LYS A 236 -31.96 1.21 -11.35
N ALA A 237 -32.30 2.39 -10.85
CA ALA A 237 -33.57 3.04 -11.17
C ALA A 237 -33.66 3.37 -12.66
N LEU A 238 -32.57 3.82 -13.28
CA LEU A 238 -32.51 4.06 -14.73
C LEU A 238 -32.58 2.76 -15.53
N GLU A 239 -32.03 1.68 -14.99
CA GLU A 239 -32.12 0.35 -15.61
C GLU A 239 -33.56 -0.17 -15.65
N GLU A 240 -34.35 0.08 -14.61
CA GLU A 240 -35.77 -0.27 -14.55
C GLU A 240 -36.59 0.47 -15.61
N THR A 241 -36.18 1.68 -16.00
CA THR A 241 -36.84 2.46 -17.03
C THR A 241 -36.21 2.30 -18.43
N ASN A 242 -35.24 1.38 -18.58
CA ASN A 242 -34.46 1.15 -19.81
C ASN A 242 -33.65 2.37 -20.28
N GLU A 243 -33.37 3.29 -19.38
CA GLU A 243 -32.54 4.48 -19.67
C GLU A 243 -31.04 4.22 -19.38
N ALA A 244 -30.73 3.16 -18.65
CA ALA A 244 -29.36 2.70 -18.43
C ALA A 244 -29.28 1.19 -18.56
N LYS A 245 -28.08 0.68 -18.81
CA LYS A 245 -27.78 -0.77 -18.80
C LYS A 245 -26.39 -0.98 -18.18
N VAL A 246 -26.36 -1.63 -17.04
CA VAL A 246 -25.09 -2.03 -16.42
C VAL A 246 -24.58 -3.30 -17.12
N HIS A 247 -23.44 -3.17 -17.76
CA HIS A 247 -22.81 -4.28 -18.50
C HIS A 247 -21.94 -5.15 -17.58
N ALA A 248 -21.24 -4.53 -16.61
CA ALA A 248 -20.36 -5.25 -15.71
C ALA A 248 -20.12 -4.43 -14.43
N ASP A 249 -19.99 -5.13 -13.31
CA ASP A 249 -19.68 -4.56 -11.98
C ASP A 249 -18.61 -5.43 -11.31
N PRO A 250 -17.39 -5.51 -11.88
CA PRO A 250 -16.32 -6.30 -11.27
C PRO A 250 -15.75 -5.65 -10.03
N ARG A 251 -15.37 -6.51 -9.07
CA ARG A 251 -14.68 -6.10 -7.85
C ARG A 251 -13.47 -6.98 -7.64
N VAL A 252 -12.37 -6.37 -7.24
CA VAL A 252 -11.13 -7.09 -6.97
C VAL A 252 -10.45 -6.48 -5.75
N LEU A 253 -9.92 -7.34 -4.87
CA LEU A 253 -9.13 -6.94 -3.71
C LEU A 253 -7.66 -7.14 -4.05
N VAL A 254 -6.86 -6.10 -3.87
CA VAL A 254 -5.43 -6.09 -4.28
C VAL A 254 -4.60 -5.46 -3.17
N SER A 255 -3.43 -6.03 -2.88
CA SER A 255 -2.47 -5.43 -1.95
C SER A 255 -1.76 -4.23 -2.61
N ASP A 256 -1.39 -3.27 -1.80
CA ASP A 256 -0.67 -2.06 -2.21
C ASP A 256 0.57 -2.41 -3.03
N GLY A 257 0.70 -1.80 -4.21
CA GLY A 257 1.82 -1.99 -5.13
C GLY A 257 1.79 -3.29 -5.94
N GLN A 258 0.78 -4.18 -5.73
CA GLN A 258 0.67 -5.44 -6.47
C GLN A 258 -0.27 -5.29 -7.66
N ALA A 259 0.01 -6.06 -8.72
CA ALA A 259 -0.84 -6.10 -9.90
C ALA A 259 -1.86 -7.23 -9.78
N ALA A 260 -3.12 -6.94 -10.11
CA ALA A 260 -4.17 -7.94 -10.20
C ALA A 260 -4.75 -7.99 -11.61
N HIS A 261 -5.16 -9.16 -12.03
CA HIS A 261 -5.84 -9.40 -13.30
C HIS A 261 -7.05 -10.28 -13.05
N LEU A 262 -8.23 -9.73 -13.35
CA LEU A 262 -9.51 -10.45 -13.32
C LEU A 262 -10.00 -10.61 -14.77
N PHE A 263 -10.41 -11.81 -15.15
CA PHE A 263 -11.10 -12.08 -16.41
C PHE A 263 -12.37 -12.88 -16.11
N VAL A 264 -13.49 -12.41 -16.61
CA VAL A 264 -14.80 -13.08 -16.51
C VAL A 264 -15.41 -13.08 -17.90
N GLY A 265 -15.56 -14.26 -18.47
CA GLY A 265 -16.07 -14.39 -19.84
C GLY A 265 -15.89 -15.78 -20.41
N ASP A 266 -16.10 -15.88 -21.71
CA ASP A 266 -16.00 -17.11 -22.49
C ASP A 266 -14.76 -17.08 -23.38
N ARG A 267 -14.10 -18.21 -23.50
CA ARG A 267 -12.99 -18.41 -24.43
C ARG A 267 -13.47 -19.29 -25.58
N GLN A 268 -13.61 -18.71 -26.77
CA GLN A 268 -14.01 -19.41 -27.96
C GLN A 268 -12.79 -19.87 -28.77
N ILE A 269 -12.85 -21.08 -29.26
CA ILE A 269 -11.81 -21.67 -30.10
C ILE A 269 -12.40 -21.80 -31.52
N LEU A 270 -11.82 -21.06 -32.45
CA LEU A 270 -12.20 -21.08 -33.86
C LEU A 270 -11.23 -21.96 -34.63
N LEU A 271 -11.78 -22.93 -35.31
CA LEU A 271 -11.01 -23.80 -36.22
C LEU A 271 -11.18 -23.27 -37.63
N LEU A 272 -10.16 -22.62 -38.16
CA LEU A 272 -10.14 -22.06 -39.49
C LEU A 272 -9.51 -23.10 -40.45
N ALA A 273 -10.32 -23.65 -41.36
CA ALA A 273 -9.82 -24.54 -42.39
C ALA A 273 -9.26 -23.71 -43.54
N ASP A 274 -8.00 -23.91 -43.89
CA ASP A 274 -7.40 -23.25 -45.04
C ASP A 274 -7.70 -24.10 -46.32
N SER A 275 -8.16 -23.44 -47.36
CA SER A 275 -8.57 -24.10 -48.62
C SER A 275 -7.33 -24.48 -49.43
N GLY A 276 -6.71 -25.59 -49.10
CA GLY A 276 -5.63 -26.13 -49.91
C GLY A 276 -4.60 -27.00 -49.20
N ASP A 277 -4.51 -26.93 -47.91
CA ASP A 277 -3.65 -27.81 -47.11
C ASP A 277 -4.40 -28.26 -45.86
N LYS A 278 -4.08 -29.43 -45.34
CA LYS A 278 -4.76 -30.05 -44.19
C LYS A 278 -4.46 -29.37 -42.85
N ALA A 279 -3.85 -28.18 -42.86
CA ALA A 279 -3.53 -27.45 -41.64
C ALA A 279 -4.73 -26.66 -41.11
N THR A 280 -5.31 -27.07 -40.00
CA THR A 280 -6.35 -26.33 -39.28
C THR A 280 -5.68 -25.28 -38.39
N ARG A 281 -5.92 -24.02 -38.72
CA ARG A 281 -5.45 -22.92 -37.87
C ARG A 281 -6.43 -22.75 -36.72
N VAL A 282 -5.88 -22.76 -35.50
CA VAL A 282 -6.65 -22.56 -34.27
C VAL A 282 -6.53 -21.10 -33.86
N GLU A 283 -7.63 -20.38 -33.88
CA GLU A 283 -7.71 -19.00 -33.36
C GLU A 283 -8.46 -19.01 -32.03
N ARG A 284 -7.93 -18.29 -31.05
CA ARG A 284 -8.57 -18.17 -29.74
C ARG A 284 -9.09 -16.75 -29.58
N VAL A 285 -10.37 -16.62 -29.26
CA VAL A 285 -11.03 -15.34 -29.05
C VAL A 285 -11.61 -15.33 -27.61
N GLU A 286 -11.21 -14.37 -26.83
CA GLU A 286 -11.75 -14.17 -25.49
C GLU A 286 -12.82 -13.08 -25.55
N VAL A 287 -14.02 -13.42 -25.07
CA VAL A 287 -15.18 -12.54 -25.07
C VAL A 287 -15.66 -12.43 -23.62
N GLY A 288 -15.73 -11.21 -23.13
CA GLY A 288 -16.10 -10.97 -21.74
C GLY A 288 -15.47 -9.70 -21.21
N MET A 289 -15.28 -9.69 -19.92
CA MET A 289 -14.75 -8.55 -19.17
C MET A 289 -13.38 -8.90 -18.60
N SER A 290 -12.44 -8.01 -18.81
CA SER A 290 -11.09 -8.08 -18.24
C SER A 290 -10.79 -6.80 -17.45
N LEU A 291 -10.19 -6.96 -16.29
CA LEU A 291 -9.76 -5.84 -15.46
C LEU A 291 -8.32 -6.10 -15.01
N LYS A 292 -7.40 -5.25 -15.44
CA LYS A 292 -6.03 -5.20 -14.92
C LYS A 292 -5.90 -3.96 -14.07
N VAL A 293 -5.33 -4.09 -12.87
CA VAL A 293 -5.21 -2.95 -11.97
C VAL A 293 -4.01 -3.11 -11.03
N THR A 294 -3.37 -1.97 -10.74
CA THR A 294 -2.27 -1.87 -9.77
C THR A 294 -2.53 -0.62 -8.92
N PRO A 295 -2.90 -0.78 -7.64
CA PRO A 295 -3.03 0.35 -6.72
C PRO A 295 -1.69 0.70 -6.09
N GLN A 296 -1.50 1.98 -5.76
CA GLN A 296 -0.42 2.48 -4.91
C GLN A 296 -1.04 3.43 -3.87
N VAL A 297 -0.82 3.14 -2.58
CA VAL A 297 -1.49 3.84 -1.47
C VAL A 297 -0.54 4.83 -0.81
N PHE A 298 -0.93 6.10 -0.74
CA PHE A 298 -0.19 7.18 -0.07
C PHE A 298 -1.11 7.86 0.95
N GLY A 299 -1.11 7.33 2.17
CA GLY A 299 -2.05 7.78 3.19
C GLY A 299 -3.50 7.46 2.81
N GLU A 300 -4.31 8.48 2.57
CA GLU A 300 -5.70 8.36 2.10
C GLU A 300 -5.81 8.50 0.56
N GLN A 301 -4.72 8.81 -0.11
CA GLN A 301 -4.69 8.92 -1.57
C GLN A 301 -4.28 7.57 -2.18
N ILE A 302 -4.94 7.22 -3.27
CA ILE A 302 -4.71 5.97 -3.99
C ILE A 302 -4.48 6.31 -5.46
N ILE A 303 -3.31 5.95 -5.96
CA ILE A 303 -3.00 6.04 -7.39
C ILE A 303 -3.34 4.68 -8.00
N LEU A 304 -4.24 4.67 -8.98
CA LEU A 304 -4.68 3.46 -9.67
C LEU A 304 -4.19 3.49 -11.12
N THR A 305 -3.32 2.54 -11.47
CA THR A 305 -3.08 2.20 -12.86
C THR A 305 -4.07 1.11 -13.23
N ILE A 306 -5.00 1.41 -14.17
CA ILE A 306 -6.16 0.56 -14.41
C ILE A 306 -6.44 0.42 -15.91
N ALA A 307 -6.80 -0.81 -16.34
CA ALA A 307 -7.14 -1.12 -17.72
C ALA A 307 -8.32 -2.11 -17.76
N PRO A 308 -9.57 -1.59 -17.70
CA PRO A 308 -10.77 -2.40 -17.96
C PRO A 308 -11.02 -2.62 -19.44
N UNK A 309 -11.57 -3.74 -19.85
CA UNK A 309 -11.87 -4.07 -20.94
C UNK A 309 -12.98 -4.68 -20.98
N MET A 310 -13.79 -4.58 -21.94
CA MET A 310 -15.03 -5.34 -22.14
C MET A 310 -15.15 -5.71 -23.60
N SER A 311 -15.52 -6.94 -23.87
CA SER A 311 -15.80 -7.41 -25.22
C SER A 311 -17.07 -8.25 -25.25
N HIS A 312 -17.82 -8.18 -26.36
CA HIS A 312 -18.99 -9.02 -26.57
C HIS A 312 -19.14 -9.40 -28.05
N LEU A 313 -19.74 -10.52 -28.26
CA LEU A 313 -19.99 -11.06 -29.58
C LEU A 313 -21.22 -10.38 -30.21
N VAL A 314 -21.05 -9.78 -31.38
CA VAL A 314 -22.13 -9.06 -32.07
C VAL A 314 -22.78 -9.96 -33.13
N SER A 315 -21.99 -10.77 -33.81
CA SER A 315 -22.47 -11.66 -34.87
C SER A 315 -21.75 -13.00 -34.85
N GLU A 316 -22.50 -14.04 -34.99
CA GLU A 316 -22.02 -15.43 -35.07
C GLU A 316 -22.44 -16.04 -36.37
N SER A 317 -21.61 -15.87 -37.38
CA SER A 317 -21.76 -16.51 -38.68
C SER A 317 -20.56 -17.42 -38.91
N ARG A 318 -20.74 -18.51 -39.62
CA ARG A 318 -19.67 -19.49 -39.93
C ARG A 318 -18.46 -18.86 -40.63
N SER A 319 -18.65 -17.73 -41.30
CA SER A 319 -17.58 -17.05 -42.04
C SER A 319 -17.09 -15.76 -41.42
N ASN A 320 -17.84 -15.13 -40.49
CA ASN A 320 -17.45 -13.87 -39.90
C ASN A 320 -17.82 -13.83 -38.39
N LEU A 321 -16.81 -13.69 -37.57
CA LEU A 321 -16.96 -13.43 -36.14
C LEU A 321 -16.69 -11.94 -35.88
N VAL A 322 -17.70 -11.22 -35.42
CA VAL A 322 -17.55 -9.81 -35.09
C VAL A 322 -17.59 -9.65 -33.56
N VAL A 323 -16.48 -9.21 -33.01
CA VAL A 323 -16.34 -8.92 -31.59
C VAL A 323 -16.25 -7.40 -31.42
N LYS A 324 -17.17 -6.82 -30.68
CA LYS A 324 -17.13 -5.43 -30.28
C LYS A 324 -16.34 -5.33 -28.98
N GLN A 325 -15.34 -4.47 -28.94
CA GLN A 325 -14.46 -4.33 -27.79
C GLN A 325 -14.38 -2.86 -27.36
N SER A 326 -14.50 -2.64 -26.07
CA SER A 326 -14.30 -1.33 -25.44
C SER A 326 -13.23 -1.47 -24.38
N SER A 327 -12.19 -0.63 -24.43
CA SER A 327 -11.08 -0.67 -23.49
C SER A 327 -10.56 0.73 -23.22
N VAL A 328 -10.08 0.93 -22.02
CA VAL A 328 -9.36 2.14 -21.62
C VAL A 328 -8.14 1.71 -20.83
N SER A 329 -7.07 2.46 -20.87
CA SER A 329 -5.89 2.27 -20.00
C SER A 329 -5.45 3.64 -19.52
N THR A 330 -5.43 3.81 -18.21
CA THR A 330 -5.17 5.13 -17.61
C THR A 330 -4.60 4.97 -16.20
N THR A 331 -4.02 6.06 -15.71
CA THR A 331 -3.62 6.19 -14.31
C THR A 331 -4.37 7.37 -13.71
N VAL A 332 -5.08 7.14 -12.62
CA VAL A 332 -5.86 8.16 -11.92
C VAL A 332 -5.48 8.21 -10.45
N GLN A 333 -5.60 9.38 -9.86
CA GLN A 333 -5.37 9.61 -8.44
C GLN A 333 -6.71 9.92 -7.77
N LEU A 334 -7.05 9.16 -6.74
CA LEU A 334 -8.34 9.21 -6.05
C LEU A 334 -8.13 9.22 -4.54
N GLN A 335 -9.10 9.73 -3.82
CA GLN A 335 -9.17 9.53 -2.38
C GLN A 335 -9.89 8.22 -2.07
N ASN A 336 -9.67 7.71 -0.88
CA ASN A 336 -10.35 6.52 -0.37
C ASN A 336 -11.87 6.68 -0.48
N GLY A 337 -12.53 5.78 -1.22
CA GLY A 337 -13.97 5.80 -1.47
C GLY A 337 -14.45 6.78 -2.53
N GLN A 338 -13.54 7.55 -3.13
CA GLN A 338 -13.90 8.51 -4.19
C GLN A 338 -14.13 7.80 -5.51
N THR A 339 -15.19 8.17 -6.22
CA THR A 339 -15.53 7.60 -7.54
C THR A 339 -15.09 8.57 -8.66
N ALA A 340 -14.41 8.03 -9.66
CA ALA A 340 -14.06 8.78 -10.87
C ALA A 340 -14.69 8.15 -12.11
N VAL A 341 -14.98 8.98 -13.10
CA VAL A 341 -15.31 8.54 -14.45
C VAL A 341 -14.01 8.43 -15.25
N LEU A 342 -13.66 7.22 -15.67
CA LEU A 342 -12.41 6.97 -16.41
C LEU A 342 -12.54 7.31 -17.89
N ALA A 343 -13.71 7.06 -18.47
CA ALA A 343 -13.95 7.25 -19.90
C ALA A 343 -15.43 7.41 -20.18
N GLY A 344 -15.74 8.22 -21.15
CA GLY A 344 -17.07 8.36 -21.71
C GLY A 344 -17.00 8.34 -23.23
N MET A 345 -17.92 7.63 -23.88
CA MET A 345 -18.01 7.55 -25.33
C MET A 345 -19.46 7.54 -25.76
N THR A 346 -19.80 8.47 -26.66
CA THR A 346 -21.14 8.52 -27.25
C THR A 346 -21.30 7.43 -28.30
N LEU A 347 -22.36 6.66 -28.18
CA LEU A 347 -22.74 5.61 -29.13
C LEU A 347 -24.05 6.03 -29.80
N GLU A 348 -24.04 6.13 -31.10
CA GLU A 348 -25.28 6.33 -31.89
C GLU A 348 -25.82 4.95 -32.29
N GLU A 349 -26.99 4.62 -31.80
CA GLU A 349 -27.69 3.39 -32.17
C GLU A 349 -28.84 3.76 -33.09
N ALA A 350 -28.61 3.61 -34.41
CA ALA A 350 -29.64 3.85 -35.41
C ALA A 350 -30.46 2.57 -35.58
N GLY A 351 -31.67 2.55 -35.09
CA GLY A 351 -32.62 1.49 -35.29
C GLY A 351 -33.71 1.92 -36.24
N GLU A 352 -33.85 1.23 -37.38
CA GLU A 352 -35.01 1.39 -38.24
C GLU A 352 -36.12 0.41 -37.81
N GLN A 353 -37.18 0.96 -37.24
CA GLN A 353 -38.39 0.20 -36.97
C GLN A 353 -39.39 0.48 -38.09
N SER A 354 -39.57 -0.51 -38.98
CA SER A 354 -40.59 -0.45 -40.01
C SER A 354 -41.80 -1.26 -39.53
N ARG A 355 -42.87 -0.61 -39.24
CA ARG A 355 -44.17 -1.26 -38.96
C ARG A 355 -45.02 -1.19 -40.23
N LYS A 356 -45.34 -2.35 -40.79
CA LYS A 356 -46.22 -2.45 -41.97
C LYS A 356 -47.36 -3.41 -41.68
N VAL A 357 -48.53 -3.05 -42.14
CA VAL A 357 -49.68 -3.99 -42.16
C VAL A 357 -49.39 -5.03 -43.25
N PRO A 358 -49.40 -6.33 -42.94
CA PRO A 358 -49.18 -7.35 -43.94
C PRO A 358 -50.10 -7.15 -45.16
N VAL A 359 -49.53 -7.37 -46.37
CA VAL A 359 -50.18 -7.20 -47.67
C VAL A 359 -50.39 -5.71 -48.02
N LEU A 360 -51.11 -4.91 -47.20
CA LEU A 360 -51.47 -3.52 -47.53
C LEU A 360 -50.24 -2.59 -47.49
N GLY A 361 -49.28 -2.84 -46.63
CA GLY A 361 -48.04 -2.06 -46.55
C GLY A 361 -47.03 -2.36 -47.69
N SER A 362 -47.33 -3.32 -48.55
CA SER A 362 -46.46 -3.71 -49.66
C SER A 362 -46.97 -3.17 -51.02
N ILE A 363 -48.16 -2.57 -51.03
CA ILE A 363 -48.76 -2.05 -52.29
C ILE A 363 -48.19 -0.65 -52.58
N PRO A 364 -47.54 -0.41 -53.73
CA PRO A 364 -46.83 0.85 -54.00
C PRO A 364 -47.67 2.10 -53.90
N ILE A 365 -48.96 2.04 -54.22
CA ILE A 365 -49.85 3.23 -54.29
C ILE A 365 -50.35 3.66 -52.89
N ILE A 366 -50.59 2.71 -51.98
CA ILE A 366 -51.15 2.98 -50.66
C ILE A 366 -50.18 2.73 -49.50
N ARG A 367 -48.95 2.34 -49.84
CA ARG A 367 -47.88 2.01 -48.89
C ARG A 367 -47.69 3.06 -47.79
N TRP A 368 -47.78 4.32 -48.18
CA TRP A 368 -47.57 5.46 -47.24
C TRP A 368 -48.63 5.56 -46.12
N LEU A 369 -49.84 5.00 -46.37
CA LEU A 369 -50.90 4.97 -45.37
C LEU A 369 -50.77 3.78 -44.38
N PHE A 370 -50.11 2.68 -44.81
CA PHE A 370 -50.05 1.43 -44.04
C PHE A 370 -48.62 1.02 -43.65
N ARG A 371 -47.66 1.95 -43.79
CA ARG A 371 -46.29 1.77 -43.36
C ARG A 371 -45.84 3.00 -42.59
N SER A 372 -45.34 2.77 -41.40
CA SER A 372 -44.71 3.81 -40.60
C SER A 372 -43.25 3.40 -40.40
N ASP A 373 -42.37 4.16 -40.98
CA ASP A 373 -40.93 4.01 -40.77
C ASP A 373 -40.51 5.03 -39.73
N THR A 374 -40.17 4.59 -38.55
CA THR A 374 -39.68 5.42 -37.46
C THR A 374 -38.19 5.16 -37.28
N THR A 375 -37.38 6.16 -37.57
CA THR A 375 -35.95 6.09 -37.26
C THR A 375 -35.81 6.49 -35.80
N LEU A 376 -35.52 5.53 -34.99
CA LEU A 376 -35.18 5.77 -33.56
C LEU A 376 -33.66 5.91 -33.49
N ALA A 377 -33.20 7.13 -33.45
CA ALA A 377 -31.81 7.39 -33.10
C ALA A 377 -31.72 7.54 -31.56
N ALA A 378 -31.29 6.50 -30.90
CA ALA A 378 -31.01 6.55 -29.48
C ALA A 378 -29.51 6.85 -29.28
N GLU A 379 -29.22 8.01 -28.77
CA GLU A 379 -27.86 8.35 -28.33
C GLU A 379 -27.64 7.78 -26.94
N LYS A 380 -26.64 6.93 -26.80
CA LYS A 380 -26.20 6.36 -25.51
C LYS A 380 -24.76 6.71 -25.26
N GLU A 381 -24.41 6.88 -24.02
CA GLU A 381 -23.02 7.05 -23.59
C GLU A 381 -22.55 5.84 -22.80
N LEU A 382 -21.41 5.29 -23.19
CA LEU A 382 -20.71 4.27 -22.43
C LEU A 382 -19.86 4.98 -21.39
N LEU A 383 -20.09 4.66 -20.12
CA LEU A 383 -19.36 5.25 -18.98
C LEU A 383 -18.66 4.16 -18.19
N ILE A 384 -17.45 4.45 -17.76
CA ILE A 384 -16.65 3.56 -16.91
C ILE A 384 -16.32 4.31 -15.62
N PHE A 385 -16.89 3.85 -14.51
CA PHE A 385 -16.64 4.38 -13.18
C PHE A 385 -15.65 3.49 -12.42
N VAL A 386 -14.80 4.09 -11.59
CA VAL A 386 -13.92 3.34 -10.68
C VAL A 386 -13.99 3.95 -9.28
N THR A 387 -14.00 3.08 -8.28
CA THR A 387 -14.00 3.45 -6.86
C THR A 387 -13.02 2.55 -6.10
N PRO A 388 -11.91 3.08 -5.58
CA PRO A 388 -11.05 2.35 -4.66
C PRO A 388 -11.52 2.54 -3.22
N VAL A 389 -11.49 1.46 -2.42
CA VAL A 389 -11.82 1.48 -0.99
C VAL A 389 -10.72 0.76 -0.23
N LEU A 390 -10.08 1.45 0.71
CA LEU A 390 -9.09 0.86 1.62
C LEU A 390 -9.77 -0.11 2.59
N LYS A 391 -9.12 -1.26 2.83
CA LYS A 391 -9.57 -2.32 3.75
C LYS A 391 -8.59 -2.51 4.90
#